data_21ce6a7fda10e49afaaf1707d837535e
#
_entry.id   21ce6a7fda10e49afaaf1707d837535e
#
_cell.length_a   1.000
_cell.length_b   1.000
_cell.length_c   1.000
_cell.angle_alpha   90.00
_cell.angle_beta   90.00
_cell.angle_gamma   90.00
#
_symmetry.space_group_name_H-M   'P 1'
#
loop_
_entity.id
_entity.type
_entity.pdbx_description
1 polymer ?
#
loop_
_entity_poly.entity_id
_entity_poly.type
_entity_poly.pdbx_seq_one_letter_code
_entity_poly.pdbx_strand_id
1 'polypeptide(L)'
;TLDLSPELRGKELSAAEMRACNARLEEFFIQRASVTPTRARKLTHLCIVSDQSLQNLLPTRVESMTPDRCVLLVSTEMKRKGAEKRLRHALAQSGFTRIDLVEDVPDHDVTAIIAWGNALIGRLRAEHPDHRFIVNLTGGNKLMSIGLLQALRPWCEAIYCDTANDSLETLHPPGKAAVALAPDLLNVKLYLAAQGFSVRNEPRDGMALD
;
A
#
# COMPACT_ATOMS: atom_id res chain seq x y z
N THR A 1 -26.77 6.97 0.58
CA THR A 1 -27.26 7.33 -0.77
C THR A 1 -27.17 8.82 -0.85
N LEU A 2 -26.28 9.34 -1.73
CA LEU A 2 -26.25 10.74 -2.11
C LEU A 2 -27.45 10.96 -3.04
N ASP A 3 -28.50 11.55 -2.50
CA ASP A 3 -29.62 11.98 -3.30
C ASP A 3 -29.22 13.32 -3.95
N LEU A 4 -28.87 13.25 -5.24
CA LEU A 4 -28.64 14.46 -6.01
C LEU A 4 -29.98 15.16 -6.13
N SER A 5 -30.04 16.44 -5.73
CA SER A 5 -31.26 17.23 -5.84
C SER A 5 -31.80 17.15 -7.29
N PRO A 6 -33.13 17.09 -7.48
CA PRO A 6 -33.74 16.96 -8.80
C PRO A 6 -33.28 18.02 -9.81
N GLU A 7 -32.82 19.17 -9.31
CA GLU A 7 -32.33 20.32 -10.09
C GLU A 7 -30.98 20.06 -10.81
N LEU A 8 -30.21 19.05 -10.38
CA LEU A 8 -28.90 18.70 -10.95
C LEU A 8 -28.97 17.52 -11.94
N ARG A 9 -30.14 16.90 -12.08
CA ARG A 9 -30.30 15.79 -13.02
C ARG A 9 -30.39 16.31 -14.45
N GLY A 10 -29.34 16.04 -15.23
CA GLY A 10 -29.29 16.34 -16.66
C GLY A 10 -28.79 17.75 -17.03
N LYS A 11 -28.20 18.48 -16.07
CA LYS A 11 -27.56 19.77 -16.37
C LYS A 11 -26.06 19.55 -16.57
N GLU A 12 -25.52 20.07 -17.67
CA GLU A 12 -24.05 20.16 -17.81
C GLU A 12 -23.53 21.16 -16.79
N LEU A 13 -22.71 20.68 -15.88
CA LEU A 13 -22.07 21.50 -14.86
C LEU A 13 -20.89 22.26 -15.45
N SER A 14 -20.78 23.53 -15.15
CA SER A 14 -19.60 24.32 -15.49
C SER A 14 -18.34 23.76 -14.76
N ALA A 15 -17.18 24.06 -15.29
CA ALA A 15 -15.91 23.62 -14.66
C ALA A 15 -15.73 24.12 -13.20
N ALA A 16 -16.38 25.24 -12.83
CA ALA A 16 -16.38 25.76 -11.47
C ALA A 16 -17.30 24.94 -10.55
N GLU A 17 -18.50 24.60 -11.03
CA GLU A 17 -19.47 23.77 -10.30
C GLU A 17 -18.95 22.33 -10.12
N MET A 18 -18.27 21.77 -11.12
CA MET A 18 -17.61 20.47 -10.98
C MET A 18 -16.50 20.48 -9.92
N ARG A 19 -15.67 21.53 -9.88
CA ARG A 19 -14.64 21.67 -8.84
C ARG A 19 -15.25 21.79 -7.45
N ALA A 20 -16.31 22.59 -7.30
CA ALA A 20 -17.01 22.74 -6.03
C ALA A 20 -17.69 21.42 -5.58
N CYS A 21 -18.25 20.66 -6.51
CA CYS A 21 -18.84 19.34 -6.23
C CYS A 21 -17.77 18.32 -5.81
N ASN A 22 -16.64 18.30 -6.49
CA ASN A 22 -15.51 17.42 -6.13
C ASN A 22 -14.93 17.78 -4.76
N ALA A 23 -14.76 19.07 -4.43
CA ALA A 23 -14.30 19.50 -3.11
C ALA A 23 -15.28 19.08 -2.00
N ARG A 24 -16.59 19.21 -2.21
CA ARG A 24 -17.62 18.74 -1.25
C ARG A 24 -17.64 17.22 -1.10
N LEU A 25 -17.41 16.48 -2.18
CA LEU A 25 -17.27 15.03 -2.12
C LEU A 25 -16.02 14.63 -1.34
N GLU A 26 -14.91 15.31 -1.56
CA GLU A 26 -13.68 15.09 -0.79
C GLU A 26 -13.87 15.40 0.70
N GLU A 27 -14.49 16.53 1.06
CA GLU A 27 -14.85 16.85 2.44
C GLU A 27 -15.79 15.81 3.07
N PHE A 28 -16.80 15.37 2.33
CA PHE A 28 -17.73 14.34 2.79
C PHE A 28 -17.03 13.00 3.09
N PHE A 29 -16.10 12.60 2.23
CA PHE A 29 -15.31 11.39 2.45
C PHE A 29 -14.30 11.56 3.58
N ILE A 30 -13.68 12.74 3.73
CA ILE A 30 -12.77 13.05 4.83
C ILE A 30 -13.53 13.06 6.17
N GLN A 31 -14.69 13.71 6.26
CA GLN A 31 -15.53 13.73 7.46
C GLN A 31 -16.04 12.32 7.82
N ARG A 32 -16.42 11.51 6.86
CA ARG A 32 -16.88 10.14 7.12
C ARG A 32 -15.75 9.19 7.52
N ALA A 33 -14.53 9.47 7.10
CA ALA A 33 -13.32 8.77 7.57
C ALA A 33 -12.95 9.17 9.02
N SER A 34 -13.35 10.38 9.47
CA SER A 34 -13.02 10.90 10.81
C SER A 34 -14.09 10.63 11.89
N VAL A 35 -15.27 10.14 11.53
CA VAL A 35 -16.37 9.89 12.49
C VAL A 35 -16.57 8.42 12.79
N THR A 36 -15.57 7.77 13.41
CA THR A 36 -15.85 6.66 14.33
C THR A 36 -14.66 6.45 15.27
N PRO A 37 -14.73 6.81 16.54
CA PRO A 37 -13.86 6.27 17.56
C PRO A 37 -14.45 4.93 17.97
N THR A 38 -14.05 3.83 17.39
CA THR A 38 -14.36 2.53 17.99
C THR A 38 -13.56 1.45 17.32
N ARG A 39 -12.81 0.71 18.13
CA ARG A 39 -12.02 -0.46 17.79
C ARG A 39 -10.99 -0.15 16.67
N ALA A 40 -9.71 -0.15 17.03
CA ALA A 40 -8.65 0.02 16.05
C ALA A 40 -8.95 -0.89 14.83
N ARG A 41 -9.31 -0.26 13.70
CA ARG A 41 -9.61 -1.01 12.47
C ARG A 41 -8.36 -1.77 12.10
N LYS A 42 -8.50 -3.04 11.78
CA LYS A 42 -7.40 -3.82 11.23
C LYS A 42 -6.86 -3.14 9.98
N LEU A 43 -5.58 -3.27 9.77
CA LEU A 43 -4.89 -2.64 8.65
C LEU A 43 -4.45 -3.68 7.63
N THR A 44 -4.81 -3.44 6.37
CA THR A 44 -4.29 -4.19 5.22
C THR A 44 -3.38 -3.31 4.39
N HIS A 45 -2.13 -3.72 4.19
CA HIS A 45 -1.23 -3.11 3.22
C HIS A 45 -1.33 -3.82 1.87
N LEU A 46 -1.53 -3.04 0.81
CA LEU A 46 -1.40 -3.46 -0.59
C LEU A 46 -0.01 -3.04 -1.06
N CYS A 47 0.84 -4.00 -1.36
CA CYS A 47 2.24 -3.79 -1.74
C CYS A 47 2.44 -4.12 -3.21
N ILE A 48 2.73 -3.15 -4.06
CA ILE A 48 3.14 -3.43 -5.45
C ILE A 48 4.54 -4.02 -5.41
N VAL A 49 4.67 -5.28 -5.79
CA VAL A 49 5.95 -5.97 -5.76
C VAL A 49 6.90 -5.41 -6.83
N SER A 50 8.14 -5.17 -6.43
CA SER A 50 9.24 -4.73 -7.30
C SER A 50 10.53 -5.47 -6.94
N ASP A 51 11.60 -5.24 -7.72
CA ASP A 51 12.91 -5.79 -7.39
C ASP A 51 13.48 -5.26 -6.07
N GLN A 52 13.02 -4.10 -5.61
CA GLN A 52 13.45 -3.46 -4.36
C GLN A 52 12.46 -3.76 -3.22
N SER A 53 12.68 -4.88 -2.52
CA SER A 53 11.80 -5.34 -1.45
C SER A 53 11.75 -4.39 -0.25
N LEU A 54 12.83 -3.62 0.01
CA LEU A 54 12.92 -2.70 1.15
C LEU A 54 11.84 -1.63 1.14
N GLN A 55 11.50 -1.08 -0.02
CA GLN A 55 10.48 -0.05 -0.17
C GLN A 55 9.09 -0.52 0.24
N ASN A 56 8.84 -1.82 0.20
CA ASN A 56 7.60 -2.42 0.68
C ASN A 56 7.70 -2.89 2.14
N LEU A 57 8.89 -3.24 2.61
CA LEU A 57 9.12 -3.69 3.98
C LEU A 57 9.11 -2.52 4.97
N LEU A 58 9.80 -1.41 4.67
CA LEU A 58 9.94 -0.26 5.58
C LEU A 58 8.61 0.31 6.09
N PRO A 59 7.60 0.58 5.23
CA PRO A 59 6.32 1.11 5.71
C PRO A 59 5.62 0.20 6.71
N THR A 60 5.80 -1.12 6.60
CA THR A 60 5.17 -2.09 7.52
C THR A 60 5.80 -2.09 8.91
N ARG A 61 6.97 -1.47 9.06
CA ARG A 61 7.71 -1.34 10.32
C ARG A 61 7.43 -0.04 11.07
N VAL A 62 6.77 0.93 10.43
CA VAL A 62 6.32 2.15 11.08
C VAL A 62 5.11 1.83 11.94
N GLU A 63 5.18 2.14 13.25
CA GLU A 63 4.19 1.74 14.26
C GLU A 63 2.74 2.08 13.84
N SER A 64 2.51 3.29 13.37
CA SER A 64 1.17 3.75 12.95
C SER A 64 0.66 3.08 11.67
N MET A 65 1.52 2.35 10.95
CA MET A 65 1.25 1.69 9.68
C MET A 65 1.49 0.18 9.72
N THR A 66 1.76 -0.41 10.91
CA THR A 66 1.98 -1.85 11.04
C THR A 66 0.71 -2.62 10.64
N PRO A 67 0.77 -3.47 9.60
CA PRO A 67 -0.41 -4.14 9.08
C PRO A 67 -0.75 -5.42 9.84
N ASP A 68 -2.05 -5.75 9.91
CA ASP A 68 -2.53 -7.08 10.28
C ASP A 68 -2.43 -8.06 9.10
N ARG A 69 -2.40 -7.53 7.88
CA ARG A 69 -2.38 -8.30 6.63
C ARG A 69 -1.60 -7.56 5.55
N CYS A 70 -0.79 -8.27 4.80
CA CYS A 70 -0.12 -7.79 3.60
C CYS A 70 -0.70 -8.50 2.37
N VAL A 71 -1.03 -7.75 1.33
CA VAL A 71 -1.44 -8.26 0.03
C VAL A 71 -0.40 -7.85 -1.00
N LEU A 72 0.31 -8.80 -1.56
CA LEU A 72 1.36 -8.58 -2.52
C LEU A 72 0.78 -8.59 -3.94
N LEU A 73 0.85 -7.47 -4.63
CA LEU A 73 0.38 -7.29 -6.00
C LEU A 73 1.53 -7.59 -6.95
N VAL A 74 1.44 -8.73 -7.64
CA VAL A 74 2.56 -9.32 -8.39
C VAL A 74 2.26 -9.30 -9.89
N SER A 75 3.04 -8.55 -10.67
CA SER A 75 2.99 -8.63 -12.12
C SER A 75 3.68 -9.90 -12.61
N THR A 76 3.36 -10.31 -13.84
CA THR A 76 3.98 -11.48 -14.47
C THR A 76 5.51 -11.40 -14.50
N GLU A 77 6.06 -10.20 -14.72
CA GLU A 77 7.52 -9.99 -14.69
C GLU A 77 8.11 -10.23 -13.30
N MET A 78 7.51 -9.67 -12.26
CA MET A 78 8.00 -9.83 -10.88
C MET A 78 7.89 -11.27 -10.39
N LYS A 79 6.84 -11.98 -10.81
CA LYS A 79 6.71 -13.41 -10.58
C LYS A 79 7.84 -14.20 -11.23
N ARG A 80 8.15 -13.93 -12.52
CA ARG A 80 9.26 -14.56 -13.22
C ARG A 80 10.62 -14.31 -12.55
N LYS A 81 10.81 -13.14 -11.93
CA LYS A 81 12.03 -12.78 -11.18
C LYS A 81 12.05 -13.33 -9.76
N GLY A 82 10.95 -13.89 -9.26
CA GLY A 82 10.81 -14.35 -7.87
C GLY A 82 10.89 -13.24 -6.84
N ALA A 83 10.55 -11.99 -7.22
CA ALA A 83 10.61 -10.82 -6.33
C ALA A 83 9.62 -10.95 -5.17
N GLU A 84 8.46 -11.54 -5.42
CA GLU A 84 7.44 -11.83 -4.40
C GLU A 84 7.94 -12.77 -3.30
N LYS A 85 8.81 -13.73 -3.66
CA LYS A 85 9.40 -14.68 -2.70
C LYS A 85 10.31 -13.98 -1.72
N ARG A 86 11.15 -13.04 -2.22
CA ARG A 86 12.04 -12.23 -1.37
C ARG A 86 11.25 -11.36 -0.42
N LEU A 87 10.27 -10.63 -0.91
CA LEU A 87 9.43 -9.76 -0.08
C LEU A 87 8.63 -10.57 0.94
N ARG A 88 8.02 -11.67 0.53
CA ARG A 88 7.28 -12.58 1.43
C ARG A 88 8.19 -13.13 2.53
N HIS A 89 9.42 -13.53 2.18
CA HIS A 89 10.39 -14.01 3.15
C HIS A 89 10.75 -12.91 4.17
N ALA A 90 11.03 -11.69 3.72
CA ALA A 90 11.35 -10.57 4.60
C ALA A 90 10.19 -10.20 5.53
N LEU A 91 8.96 -10.16 5.01
CA LEU A 91 7.76 -9.92 5.82
C LEU A 91 7.57 -11.03 6.87
N ALA A 92 7.73 -12.30 6.50
CA ALA A 92 7.64 -13.41 7.43
C ALA A 92 8.72 -13.33 8.54
N GLN A 93 9.95 -12.97 8.20
CA GLN A 93 11.03 -12.71 9.17
C GLN A 93 10.74 -11.50 10.08
N SER A 94 9.88 -10.58 9.65
CA SER A 94 9.39 -9.45 10.45
C SER A 94 8.21 -9.82 11.37
N GLY A 95 7.76 -11.08 11.35
CA GLY A 95 6.67 -11.59 12.18
C GLY A 95 5.28 -11.53 11.52
N PHE A 96 5.16 -11.10 10.27
CA PHE A 96 3.87 -11.11 9.57
C PHE A 96 3.50 -12.52 9.11
N THR A 97 2.30 -12.97 9.50
CA THR A 97 1.78 -14.31 9.21
C THR A 97 0.70 -14.31 8.13
N ARG A 98 0.04 -13.17 7.92
CA ARG A 98 -1.03 -13.01 6.93
C ARG A 98 -0.51 -12.27 5.71
N ILE A 99 0.04 -13.05 4.76
CA ILE A 99 0.63 -12.53 3.52
C ILE A 99 -0.03 -13.25 2.34
N ASP A 100 -0.84 -12.51 1.59
CA ASP A 100 -1.53 -13.02 0.42
C ASP A 100 -0.82 -12.58 -0.84
N LEU A 101 -0.92 -13.41 -1.87
CA LEU A 101 -0.43 -13.09 -3.22
C LEU A 101 -1.63 -12.86 -4.15
N VAL A 102 -1.61 -11.77 -4.87
CA VAL A 102 -2.51 -11.50 -5.99
C VAL A 102 -1.64 -11.35 -7.22
N GLU A 103 -1.70 -12.37 -8.05
CA GLU A 103 -0.85 -12.51 -9.24
C GLU A 103 -1.52 -11.93 -10.48
N ASP A 104 -0.77 -11.86 -11.57
CA ASP A 104 -1.21 -11.41 -12.89
C ASP A 104 -1.78 -9.98 -12.89
N VAL A 105 -1.17 -9.13 -12.07
CA VAL A 105 -1.51 -7.68 -12.04
C VAL A 105 -1.13 -7.06 -13.38
N PRO A 106 -2.06 -6.40 -14.09
CA PRO A 106 -1.74 -5.73 -15.35
C PRO A 106 -0.75 -4.59 -15.11
N ASP A 107 0.21 -4.41 -16.01
CA ASP A 107 1.34 -3.49 -15.83
C ASP A 107 1.63 -2.57 -17.03
N HIS A 108 0.92 -2.75 -18.16
CA HIS A 108 1.19 -1.99 -19.39
C HIS A 108 0.02 -1.12 -19.87
N ASP A 109 -1.22 -1.40 -19.44
CA ASP A 109 -2.42 -0.66 -19.84
C ASP A 109 -3.08 -0.02 -18.63
N VAL A 110 -3.06 1.31 -18.58
CA VAL A 110 -3.64 2.08 -17.47
C VAL A 110 -5.14 1.80 -17.31
N THR A 111 -5.89 1.64 -18.40
CA THR A 111 -7.33 1.34 -18.35
C THR A 111 -7.59 -0.04 -17.74
N ALA A 112 -6.81 -1.03 -18.17
CA ALA A 112 -6.86 -2.37 -17.59
C ALA A 112 -6.46 -2.38 -16.11
N ILE A 113 -5.41 -1.63 -15.73
CA ILE A 113 -4.96 -1.49 -14.35
C ILE A 113 -6.06 -0.87 -13.48
N ILE A 114 -6.72 0.19 -13.96
CA ILE A 114 -7.82 0.84 -13.23
C ILE A 114 -8.99 -0.12 -13.04
N ALA A 115 -9.43 -0.79 -14.10
CA ALA A 115 -10.54 -1.75 -14.03
C ALA A 115 -10.22 -2.89 -13.04
N TRP A 116 -9.01 -3.44 -13.13
CA TRP A 116 -8.53 -4.48 -12.24
C TRP A 116 -8.45 -4.01 -10.77
N GLY A 117 -7.89 -2.82 -10.53
CA GLY A 117 -7.78 -2.23 -9.21
C GLY A 117 -9.14 -2.00 -8.54
N ASN A 118 -10.14 -1.51 -9.30
CA ASN A 118 -11.51 -1.36 -8.81
C ASN A 118 -12.14 -2.70 -8.42
N ALA A 119 -11.95 -3.74 -9.23
CA ALA A 119 -12.43 -5.09 -8.93
C ALA A 119 -11.74 -5.66 -7.67
N LEU A 120 -10.42 -5.48 -7.56
CA LEU A 120 -9.65 -5.92 -6.40
C LEU A 120 -10.17 -5.29 -5.11
N ILE A 121 -10.27 -3.96 -5.07
CA ILE A 121 -10.66 -3.27 -3.83
C ILE A 121 -12.11 -3.55 -3.46
N GLY A 122 -13.00 -3.72 -4.45
CA GLY A 122 -14.38 -4.12 -4.22
C GLY A 122 -14.46 -5.48 -3.50
N ARG A 123 -13.68 -6.47 -3.96
CA ARG A 123 -13.57 -7.79 -3.33
C ARG A 123 -12.99 -7.70 -1.92
N LEU A 124 -11.83 -7.03 -1.74
CA LEU A 124 -11.17 -6.93 -0.44
C LEU A 124 -12.05 -6.25 0.61
N ARG A 125 -12.82 -5.24 0.23
CA ARG A 125 -13.75 -4.57 1.15
C ARG A 125 -14.96 -5.43 1.52
N ALA A 126 -15.42 -6.26 0.60
CA ALA A 126 -16.50 -7.20 0.89
C ALA A 126 -16.02 -8.31 1.85
N GLU A 127 -14.81 -8.82 1.63
CA GLU A 127 -14.20 -9.86 2.48
C GLU A 127 -13.75 -9.33 3.86
N HIS A 128 -13.34 -8.05 3.92
CA HIS A 128 -12.75 -7.42 5.11
C HIS A 128 -13.38 -6.04 5.40
N PRO A 129 -14.67 -5.97 5.76
CA PRO A 129 -15.40 -4.71 5.93
C PRO A 129 -14.91 -3.87 7.12
N ASP A 130 -14.22 -4.48 8.08
CA ASP A 130 -13.62 -3.85 9.26
C ASP A 130 -12.17 -3.39 9.06
N HIS A 131 -11.60 -3.63 7.86
CA HIS A 131 -10.24 -3.19 7.56
C HIS A 131 -10.20 -1.77 6.98
N ARG A 132 -9.16 -1.01 7.34
CA ARG A 132 -8.67 0.11 6.53
C ARG A 132 -7.59 -0.40 5.58
N PHE A 133 -7.40 0.28 4.47
CA PHE A 133 -6.46 -0.13 3.45
C PHE A 133 -5.44 0.96 3.19
N ILE A 134 -4.17 0.57 3.09
CA ILE A 134 -3.08 1.41 2.61
C ILE A 134 -2.52 0.75 1.34
N VAL A 135 -2.33 1.53 0.28
CA VAL A 135 -1.59 1.08 -0.89
C VAL A 135 -0.22 1.75 -0.95
N ASN A 136 0.83 0.94 -1.01
CA ASN A 136 2.17 1.43 -1.24
C ASN A 136 2.47 1.43 -2.74
N LEU A 137 2.58 2.63 -3.30
CA LEU A 137 2.77 2.88 -4.72
C LEU A 137 4.24 2.97 -5.16
N THR A 138 5.18 2.71 -4.25
CA THR A 138 6.61 2.84 -4.53
C THR A 138 7.11 1.77 -5.50
N GLY A 139 6.54 0.56 -5.41
CA GLY A 139 6.87 -0.55 -6.31
C GLY A 139 6.19 -0.46 -7.67
N GLY A 140 6.55 -1.38 -8.56
CA GLY A 140 6.00 -1.47 -9.90
C GLY A 140 6.52 -0.39 -10.85
N ASN A 141 5.94 -0.32 -12.03
CA ASN A 141 6.23 0.73 -12.99
C ASN A 141 5.28 1.94 -12.81
N LYS A 142 5.56 3.03 -13.50
CA LYS A 142 4.79 4.28 -13.39
C LYS A 142 3.30 4.10 -13.77
N LEU A 143 3.00 3.26 -14.76
CA LEU A 143 1.62 3.01 -15.21
C LEU A 143 0.83 2.28 -14.12
N MET A 144 1.44 1.28 -13.46
CA MET A 144 0.85 0.60 -12.31
C MET A 144 0.55 1.58 -11.18
N SER A 145 1.52 2.41 -10.80
CA SER A 145 1.36 3.37 -9.71
C SER A 145 0.25 4.39 -10.00
N ILE A 146 0.21 4.94 -11.23
CA ILE A 146 -0.83 5.90 -11.65
C ILE A 146 -2.21 5.23 -11.69
N GLY A 147 -2.32 4.07 -12.35
CA GLY A 147 -3.59 3.36 -12.50
C GLY A 147 -4.15 2.88 -11.17
N LEU A 148 -3.30 2.31 -10.30
CA LEU A 148 -3.72 1.87 -8.98
C LEU A 148 -4.04 3.05 -8.05
N LEU A 149 -3.31 4.16 -8.12
CA LEU A 149 -3.69 5.36 -7.38
C LEU A 149 -5.10 5.82 -7.77
N GLN A 150 -5.38 5.89 -9.07
CA GLN A 150 -6.68 6.33 -9.57
C GLN A 150 -7.81 5.39 -9.13
N ALA A 151 -7.59 4.07 -9.17
CA ALA A 151 -8.59 3.07 -8.78
C ALA A 151 -8.82 3.02 -7.28
N LEU A 152 -7.76 3.09 -6.48
CA LEU A 152 -7.79 2.77 -5.06
C LEU A 152 -7.99 3.99 -4.15
N ARG A 153 -7.65 5.21 -4.61
CA ARG A 153 -7.74 6.43 -3.79
C ARG A 153 -9.09 6.68 -3.10
N PRO A 154 -10.27 6.27 -3.64
CA PRO A 154 -11.53 6.47 -2.93
C PRO A 154 -11.67 5.60 -1.67
N TRP A 155 -10.81 4.59 -1.51
CA TRP A 155 -10.94 3.55 -0.50
C TRP A 155 -9.69 3.29 0.32
N CYS A 156 -8.53 3.72 -0.18
CA CYS A 156 -7.23 3.45 0.40
C CYS A 156 -6.50 4.76 0.69
N GLU A 157 -5.74 4.76 1.77
CA GLU A 157 -4.63 5.70 1.91
C GLU A 157 -3.52 5.26 0.94
N ALA A 158 -2.95 6.19 0.17
CA ALA A 158 -1.86 5.91 -0.75
C ALA A 158 -0.56 6.52 -0.23
N ILE A 159 0.48 5.70 -0.15
CA ILE A 159 1.79 6.11 0.35
C ILE A 159 2.89 5.85 -0.69
N TYR A 160 3.97 6.59 -0.53
CA TYR A 160 5.21 6.42 -1.27
C TYR A 160 6.39 6.37 -0.29
N CYS A 161 7.22 5.34 -0.39
CA CYS A 161 8.42 5.19 0.42
C CYS A 161 9.61 5.80 -0.30
N ASP A 162 10.02 6.98 0.12
CA ASP A 162 11.19 7.68 -0.41
C ASP A 162 12.43 7.29 0.41
N THR A 163 13.12 6.26 -0.07
CA THR A 163 14.34 5.77 0.59
C THR A 163 15.56 6.66 0.37
N ALA A 164 15.48 7.64 -0.53
CA ALA A 164 16.58 8.60 -0.73
C ALA A 164 16.54 9.74 0.32
N ASN A 165 15.33 10.04 0.80
CA ASN A 165 15.11 11.09 1.82
C ASN A 165 14.67 10.51 3.17
N ASP A 166 14.75 9.20 3.36
CA ASP A 166 14.34 8.48 4.57
C ASP A 166 12.94 8.89 5.05
N SER A 167 11.98 8.93 4.13
CA SER A 167 10.62 9.37 4.43
C SER A 167 9.53 8.51 3.80
N LEU A 168 8.35 8.53 4.43
CA LEU A 168 7.10 8.05 3.86
C LEU A 168 6.20 9.24 3.54
N GLU A 169 5.91 9.39 2.27
CA GLU A 169 5.00 10.41 1.77
C GLU A 169 3.58 9.86 1.69
N THR A 170 2.59 10.62 2.17
CA THR A 170 1.19 10.32 1.92
C THR A 170 0.72 11.02 0.66
N LEU A 171 0.50 10.25 -0.40
CA LEU A 171 0.02 10.76 -1.68
C LEU A 171 -1.50 11.00 -1.67
N HIS A 172 -2.23 10.23 -0.86
CA HIS A 172 -3.67 10.37 -0.66
C HIS A 172 -4.08 9.86 0.73
N PRO A 173 -4.94 10.59 1.50
CA PRO A 173 -5.41 11.95 1.22
C PRO A 173 -4.27 12.97 1.30
N PRO A 174 -4.35 14.07 0.56
CA PRO A 174 -3.33 15.11 0.59
C PRO A 174 -3.31 15.84 1.94
N GLY A 175 -2.19 16.53 2.24
CA GLY A 175 -2.05 17.38 3.42
C GLY A 175 -1.55 16.68 4.68
N LYS A 176 -1.24 15.39 4.63
CA LYS A 176 -0.52 14.72 5.71
C LYS A 176 0.98 15.04 5.63
N ALA A 177 1.59 15.29 6.77
CA ALA A 177 3.04 15.44 6.85
C ALA A 177 3.74 14.12 6.53
N ALA A 178 4.90 14.20 5.90
CA ALA A 178 5.77 13.05 5.70
C ALA A 178 6.17 12.44 7.05
N VAL A 179 6.27 11.12 7.10
CA VAL A 179 6.73 10.38 8.27
C VAL A 179 8.20 10.01 8.06
N ALA A 180 9.08 10.47 8.94
CA ALA A 180 10.49 10.10 8.88
C ALA A 180 10.65 8.61 9.16
N LEU A 181 11.51 7.95 8.37
CA LEU A 181 11.92 6.57 8.60
C LEU A 181 13.03 6.55 9.64
N ALA A 182 12.78 5.94 10.79
CA ALA A 182 13.79 5.81 11.83
C ALA A 182 14.93 4.87 11.38
N PRO A 183 16.20 5.16 11.73
CA PRO A 183 17.34 4.35 11.29
C PRO A 183 17.31 2.89 11.78
N ASP A 184 16.59 2.62 12.86
CA ASP A 184 16.48 1.32 13.52
C ASP A 184 15.26 0.47 13.06
N LEU A 185 14.50 0.93 12.06
CA LEU A 185 13.39 0.17 11.51
C LEU A 185 13.81 -1.18 10.94
N LEU A 186 15.07 -1.30 10.49
CA LEU A 186 15.65 -2.52 9.96
C LEU A 186 16.91 -2.90 10.74
N ASN A 187 16.99 -4.17 11.08
CA ASN A 187 18.25 -4.78 11.48
C ASN A 187 18.92 -5.50 10.28
N VAL A 188 20.18 -5.87 10.44
CA VAL A 188 20.96 -6.54 9.38
C VAL A 188 20.27 -7.82 8.88
N LYS A 189 19.65 -8.59 9.75
CA LYS A 189 18.93 -9.82 9.37
C LYS A 189 17.77 -9.54 8.44
N LEU A 190 16.94 -8.53 8.73
CA LEU A 190 15.81 -8.15 7.89
C LEU A 190 16.27 -7.53 6.55
N TYR A 191 17.34 -6.74 6.61
CA TYR A 191 17.94 -6.19 5.39
C TYR A 191 18.39 -7.33 4.45
N LEU A 192 19.14 -8.30 4.96
CA LEU A 192 19.59 -9.45 4.18
C LEU A 192 18.42 -10.31 3.67
N ALA A 193 17.40 -10.52 4.51
CA ALA A 193 16.19 -11.23 4.08
C ALA A 193 15.48 -10.52 2.92
N ALA A 194 15.40 -9.19 2.94
CA ALA A 194 14.82 -8.39 1.84
C ALA A 194 15.64 -8.47 0.55
N GLN A 195 16.94 -8.75 0.65
CA GLN A 195 17.82 -9.03 -0.49
C GLN A 195 17.77 -10.50 -0.94
N GLY A 196 17.03 -11.35 -0.25
CA GLY A 196 16.89 -12.77 -0.58
C GLY A 196 17.89 -13.69 0.11
N PHE A 197 18.65 -13.20 1.07
CA PHE A 197 19.61 -14.01 1.84
C PHE A 197 18.96 -14.58 3.10
N SER A 198 19.28 -15.82 3.41
CA SER A 198 18.96 -16.45 4.68
C SER A 198 20.16 -16.36 5.61
N VAL A 199 20.00 -15.79 6.78
CA VAL A 199 21.04 -15.80 7.82
C VAL A 199 20.87 -17.10 8.62
N ARG A 200 21.80 -18.02 8.49
CA ARG A 200 21.89 -19.19 9.37
C ARG A 200 22.55 -18.75 10.68
N ASN A 201 21.82 -18.85 11.77
CA ASN A 201 22.42 -18.79 13.10
C ASN A 201 23.04 -20.16 13.37
N GLU A 202 24.20 -20.46 12.80
CA GLU A 202 25.04 -21.53 13.34
C GLU A 202 25.84 -20.90 14.47
N PRO A 203 25.75 -21.42 15.72
CA PRO A 203 26.71 -21.07 16.73
C PRO A 203 28.08 -21.48 16.17
N ARG A 204 28.98 -20.53 15.98
CA ARG A 204 30.38 -20.88 15.76
C ARG A 204 30.89 -21.42 17.07
N ASP A 205 30.82 -22.74 17.24
CA ASP A 205 31.58 -23.41 18.27
C ASP A 205 33.06 -23.09 18.04
N GLY A 206 33.66 -22.37 18.98
CA GLY A 206 35.10 -22.35 19.15
C GLY A 206 35.89 -21.33 18.33
N MET A 207 35.55 -20.04 18.38
CA MET A 207 36.55 -18.98 18.21
C MET A 207 36.63 -18.20 19.53
N ALA A 208 37.46 -18.67 20.45
CA ALA A 208 38.04 -17.82 21.46
C ALA A 208 38.88 -16.79 20.69
N LEU A 209 38.59 -15.53 20.86
CA LEU A 209 39.49 -14.44 20.47
C LEU A 209 40.53 -14.36 21.54
N ASP A 210 41.75 -14.84 21.26
CA ASP A 210 42.96 -14.52 22.02
C ASP A 210 43.31 -13.05 21.88
#